data_c1d9d782bfb73991c5a69ce479522f4c
#
_entry.id   c1d9d782bfb73991c5a69ce479522f4c
#
_cell.length_a   1.000
_cell.length_b   1.000
_cell.length_c   1.000
_cell.angle_alpha   90.00
_cell.angle_beta   90.00
_cell.angle_gamma   90.00
#
_symmetry.space_group_name_H-M   'P 1'
#
loop_
_entity.id
_entity.type
_entity.pdbx_description
1 polymer ?
#
loop_
_entity_poly.entity_id
_entity_poly.type
_entity_poly.pdbx_seq_one_letter_code
_entity_poly.pdbx_strand_id
1 'polypeptide(L)'
;MKLHRVYYKEFRRTDKISIDNKSKINHLSNVLRLKEGSKLDVFDGEGNSSIFKIASLEKKKIVLEQIGSIKFQQPERINLKVLMPYIKKENLFFAVQKVTEIGVSNISLFRPDNIDQSIKKKDLSKINEKALSIITQACEQNGSNIVPDFQIYENLSSAIDHDSFSIFFDLDATNDFQSIKNIEDSITLITGPESGFSKKEREFLNASASDNISLGKNILRAETAPITALSVIKSNLGLL
;
A
#
# COMPACT_ATOMS: atom_id res chain seq x y z
N MET A 1 15.65 7.88 20.61
CA MET A 1 14.50 8.64 20.05
C MET A 1 14.38 8.24 18.58
N LYS A 2 13.21 7.80 18.12
CA LYS A 2 12.97 7.42 16.71
C LYS A 2 13.09 8.68 15.86
N LEU A 3 13.90 8.64 14.79
CA LEU A 3 14.02 9.77 13.85
C LEU A 3 12.72 9.91 13.05
N HIS A 4 12.33 11.15 12.75
CA HIS A 4 11.27 11.39 11.79
C HIS A 4 11.74 11.02 10.39
N ARG A 5 10.83 10.50 9.56
CA ARG A 5 11.15 10.01 8.23
C ARG A 5 10.52 10.87 7.16
N VAL A 6 11.19 10.99 6.03
CA VAL A 6 10.74 11.77 4.88
C VAL A 6 10.99 11.01 3.60
N TYR A 7 9.95 10.81 2.82
CA TYR A 7 10.06 10.27 1.47
C TYR A 7 10.58 11.35 0.50
N TYR A 8 11.69 11.05 -0.19
CA TYR A 8 12.23 11.87 -1.27
C TYR A 8 12.86 10.98 -2.34
N LYS A 9 12.15 10.76 -3.44
CA LYS A 9 12.47 9.77 -4.47
C LYS A 9 13.90 9.90 -5.03
N GLU A 10 14.40 11.10 -5.15
CA GLU A 10 15.67 11.38 -5.83
C GLU A 10 16.85 11.69 -4.89
N PHE A 11 16.75 11.33 -3.59
CA PHE A 11 17.78 11.71 -2.63
C PHE A 11 19.17 11.16 -2.98
N ARG A 12 19.25 10.01 -3.65
CA ARG A 12 20.55 9.41 -4.04
C ARG A 12 21.35 10.21 -5.08
N ARG A 13 20.70 11.18 -5.72
CA ARG A 13 21.34 11.99 -6.78
C ARG A 13 22.06 13.22 -6.25
N THR A 14 21.92 13.52 -4.97
CA THR A 14 22.46 14.75 -4.38
C THR A 14 22.61 14.65 -2.88
N ASP A 15 23.71 15.22 -2.36
CA ASP A 15 23.95 15.33 -0.92
C ASP A 15 23.11 16.44 -0.28
N LYS A 16 22.41 17.25 -1.10
CA LYS A 16 21.54 18.35 -0.64
C LYS A 16 20.17 18.23 -1.27
N ILE A 17 19.15 18.18 -0.43
CA ILE A 17 17.73 18.14 -0.84
C ILE A 17 17.09 19.48 -0.53
N SER A 18 16.33 20.03 -1.48
CA SER A 18 15.50 21.21 -1.31
C SER A 18 14.03 20.81 -1.28
N ILE A 19 13.34 21.06 -0.18
CA ILE A 19 11.91 20.84 -0.03
C ILE A 19 11.22 22.20 -0.13
N ASP A 20 10.40 22.41 -1.16
CA ASP A 20 9.59 23.61 -1.41
C ASP A 20 8.08 23.36 -1.33
N ASN A 21 7.68 22.09 -1.17
CA ASN A 21 6.28 21.72 -1.01
C ASN A 21 5.72 22.26 0.32
N LYS A 22 4.75 23.16 0.21
CA LYS A 22 4.13 23.86 1.35
C LYS A 22 3.57 22.92 2.43
N SER A 23 2.96 21.80 2.03
CA SER A 23 2.39 20.83 2.96
C SER A 23 3.52 20.10 3.74
N LYS A 24 4.59 19.67 3.05
CA LYS A 24 5.75 19.06 3.71
C LYS A 24 6.46 20.03 4.64
N ILE A 25 6.67 21.27 4.21
CA ILE A 25 7.27 22.31 5.06
C ILE A 25 6.45 22.51 6.33
N ASN A 26 5.12 22.70 6.19
CA ASN A 26 4.25 22.85 7.34
C ASN A 26 4.28 21.64 8.27
N HIS A 27 4.30 20.42 7.72
CA HIS A 27 4.41 19.20 8.51
C HIS A 27 5.70 19.14 9.32
N LEU A 28 6.85 19.38 8.68
CA LEU A 28 8.16 19.31 9.33
C LEU A 28 8.37 20.41 10.37
N SER A 29 7.97 21.66 10.04
CA SER A 29 8.22 22.83 10.91
C SER A 29 7.18 23.01 12.02
N ASN A 30 5.89 22.88 11.70
CA ASN A 30 4.81 23.23 12.62
C ASN A 30 4.23 21.99 13.34
N VAL A 31 4.06 20.87 12.65
CA VAL A 31 3.52 19.64 13.26
C VAL A 31 4.62 18.90 14.03
N LEU A 32 5.74 18.60 13.39
CA LEU A 32 6.86 17.92 14.02
C LEU A 32 7.79 18.84 14.79
N ARG A 33 7.64 20.16 14.62
CA ARG A 33 8.40 21.21 15.31
C ARG A 33 9.92 21.04 15.19
N LEU A 34 10.35 20.58 14.03
CA LEU A 34 11.78 20.42 13.75
C LEU A 34 12.44 21.78 13.56
N LYS A 35 13.74 21.83 13.87
CA LYS A 35 14.57 23.04 13.81
C LYS A 35 15.82 22.77 12.97
N GLU A 36 16.55 23.81 12.60
CA GLU A 36 17.90 23.68 12.04
C GLU A 36 18.76 22.80 12.95
N GLY A 37 19.55 21.92 12.34
CA GLY A 37 20.31 20.90 13.04
C GLY A 37 19.55 19.62 13.38
N SER A 38 18.21 19.58 13.28
CA SER A 38 17.44 18.36 13.50
C SER A 38 17.79 17.29 12.45
N LYS A 39 17.84 16.03 12.88
CA LYS A 39 18.13 14.89 12.00
C LYS A 39 16.86 14.22 11.54
N LEU A 40 16.86 13.76 10.29
CA LEU A 40 15.78 13.04 9.60
C LEU A 40 16.34 11.79 8.93
N ASP A 41 15.54 10.74 8.83
CA ASP A 41 15.80 9.60 7.96
C ASP A 41 15.06 9.83 6.63
N VAL A 42 15.82 9.99 5.53
CA VAL A 42 15.27 10.21 4.20
C VAL A 42 15.36 8.91 3.40
N PHE A 43 14.29 8.51 2.74
CA PHE A 43 14.22 7.28 1.94
C PHE A 43 13.62 7.52 0.55
N ASP A 44 13.99 6.67 -0.43
CA ASP A 44 13.61 6.84 -1.85
C ASP A 44 12.38 6.04 -2.29
N GLY A 45 11.89 5.14 -1.45
CA GLY A 45 10.81 4.22 -1.81
C GLY A 45 11.29 2.96 -2.55
N GLU A 46 12.57 2.85 -2.86
CA GLU A 46 13.20 1.73 -3.57
C GLU A 46 14.13 0.92 -2.65
N GLY A 47 13.97 1.08 -1.34
CA GLY A 47 14.74 0.39 -0.30
C GLY A 47 15.91 1.20 0.26
N ASN A 48 16.32 2.31 -0.34
CA ASN A 48 17.44 3.08 0.18
C ASN A 48 17.00 4.15 1.17
N SER A 49 17.80 4.38 2.19
CA SER A 49 17.65 5.48 3.12
C SER A 49 19.00 6.03 3.59
N SER A 50 19.00 7.27 4.07
CA SER A 50 20.16 7.92 4.68
C SER A 50 19.74 8.99 5.67
N ILE A 51 20.63 9.30 6.62
CA ILE A 51 20.41 10.35 7.60
C ILE A 51 20.77 11.69 7.00
N PHE A 52 19.86 12.64 7.10
CA PHE A 52 20.04 14.03 6.73
C PHE A 52 19.86 14.93 7.95
N LYS A 53 20.50 16.11 7.89
CA LYS A 53 20.35 17.19 8.86
C LYS A 53 19.65 18.37 8.18
N ILE A 54 18.75 19.04 8.88
CA ILE A 54 18.18 20.32 8.42
C ILE A 54 19.29 21.36 8.47
N ALA A 55 19.75 21.80 7.29
CA ALA A 55 20.80 22.84 7.15
C ALA A 55 20.20 24.24 7.22
N SER A 56 19.01 24.47 6.63
CA SER A 56 18.25 25.71 6.79
C SER A 56 16.74 25.43 6.80
N LEU A 57 16.01 26.24 7.55
CA LEU A 57 14.57 26.14 7.69
C LEU A 57 13.93 27.53 7.50
N GLU A 58 13.42 27.76 6.30
CA GLU A 58 12.76 28.99 5.90
C GLU A 58 11.24 28.77 5.70
N LYS A 59 10.45 29.86 5.67
CA LYS A 59 8.99 29.79 5.46
C LYS A 59 8.56 29.07 4.17
N LYS A 60 9.40 29.08 3.13
CA LYS A 60 9.07 28.56 1.80
C LYS A 60 10.02 27.44 1.34
N LYS A 61 11.05 27.13 2.13
CA LYS A 61 12.09 26.19 1.72
C LYS A 61 12.76 25.56 2.93
N ILE A 62 12.97 24.25 2.88
CA ILE A 62 13.82 23.53 3.83
C ILE A 62 14.95 22.91 3.04
N VAL A 63 16.20 23.11 3.49
CA VAL A 63 17.37 22.46 2.90
C VAL A 63 17.85 21.39 3.85
N LEU A 64 18.00 20.17 3.32
CA LEU A 64 18.57 19.02 4.02
C LEU A 64 19.94 18.72 3.45
N GLU A 65 20.90 18.39 4.31
CA GLU A 65 22.23 17.90 3.95
C GLU A 65 22.42 16.47 4.45
N GLN A 66 22.94 15.61 3.58
CA GLN A 66 23.25 14.23 3.93
C GLN A 66 24.42 14.19 4.91
N ILE A 67 24.27 13.43 6.00
CA ILE A 67 25.29 13.24 7.02
C ILE A 67 25.57 11.76 7.33
N GLY A 68 24.77 10.85 6.78
CA GLY A 68 24.91 9.41 6.95
C GLY A 68 25.25 8.69 5.63
N SER A 69 25.75 7.46 5.74
CA SER A 69 25.87 6.57 4.59
C SER A 69 24.51 6.07 4.13
N ILE A 70 24.40 5.72 2.86
CA ILE A 70 23.20 5.08 2.31
C ILE A 70 23.11 3.66 2.87
N LYS A 71 21.92 3.32 3.38
CA LYS A 71 21.55 1.98 3.81
C LYS A 71 20.54 1.41 2.82
N PHE A 72 20.53 0.10 2.66
CA PHE A 72 19.58 -0.59 1.79
C PHE A 72 18.78 -1.61 2.59
N GLN A 73 17.45 -1.54 2.46
CA GLN A 73 16.49 -2.52 2.95
C GLN A 73 16.17 -3.48 1.80
N GLN A 74 16.43 -4.76 2.00
CA GLN A 74 16.03 -5.78 1.06
C GLN A 74 14.50 -5.87 1.00
N PRO A 75 13.90 -6.04 -0.20
CA PRO A 75 12.49 -6.34 -0.31
C PRO A 75 12.18 -7.69 0.36
N GLU A 76 10.93 -7.89 0.74
CA GLU A 76 10.47 -9.19 1.20
C GLU A 76 10.61 -10.24 0.08
N ARG A 77 10.94 -11.48 0.45
CA ARG A 77 11.15 -12.57 -0.50
C ARG A 77 9.90 -12.83 -1.35
N ILE A 78 8.72 -12.73 -0.74
CA ILE A 78 7.44 -13.00 -1.38
C ILE A 78 6.77 -11.67 -1.75
N ASN A 79 6.41 -11.52 -3.02
CA ASN A 79 5.70 -10.37 -3.52
C ASN A 79 4.20 -10.51 -3.23
N LEU A 80 3.73 -9.84 -2.17
CA LEU A 80 2.33 -9.84 -1.77
C LEU A 80 1.58 -8.70 -2.45
N LYS A 81 0.61 -9.06 -3.28
CA LYS A 81 -0.28 -8.12 -3.98
C LYS A 81 -1.68 -8.16 -3.34
N VAL A 82 -2.28 -7.00 -3.10
CA VAL A 82 -3.67 -6.89 -2.67
C VAL A 82 -4.48 -6.24 -3.79
N LEU A 83 -5.42 -7.00 -4.34
CA LEU A 83 -6.40 -6.54 -5.32
C LEU A 83 -7.74 -6.38 -4.63
N MET A 84 -8.19 -5.13 -4.50
CA MET A 84 -9.44 -4.79 -3.79
C MET A 84 -10.37 -3.95 -4.67
N PRO A 85 -11.69 -4.00 -4.40
CA PRO A 85 -12.64 -3.23 -5.17
C PRO A 85 -12.53 -1.74 -4.88
N TYR A 86 -12.90 -0.92 -5.87
CA TYR A 86 -13.12 0.49 -5.69
C TYR A 86 -14.43 0.70 -4.91
N ILE A 87 -14.29 1.10 -3.64
CA ILE A 87 -15.38 1.33 -2.67
C ILE A 87 -15.48 2.82 -2.27
N LYS A 88 -16.31 3.16 -1.30
CA LYS A 88 -16.39 4.52 -0.75
C LYS A 88 -15.03 5.04 -0.31
N LYS A 89 -14.70 6.30 -0.65
CA LYS A 89 -13.36 6.88 -0.49
C LYS A 89 -12.76 6.72 0.90
N GLU A 90 -13.54 6.95 1.94
CA GLU A 90 -13.05 6.89 3.33
C GLU A 90 -12.59 5.49 3.68
N ASN A 91 -13.41 4.50 3.38
CA ASN A 91 -13.11 3.09 3.60
C ASN A 91 -11.94 2.62 2.73
N LEU A 92 -11.92 3.05 1.45
CA LEU A 92 -10.83 2.75 0.53
C LEU A 92 -9.49 3.24 1.05
N PHE A 93 -9.42 4.51 1.45
CA PHE A 93 -8.16 5.10 1.92
C PHE A 93 -7.73 4.54 3.28
N PHE A 94 -8.68 4.13 4.11
CA PHE A 94 -8.38 3.39 5.32
C PHE A 94 -7.75 2.03 5.00
N ALA A 95 -8.35 1.25 4.07
CA ALA A 95 -7.79 -0.03 3.64
C ALA A 95 -6.39 0.14 3.05
N VAL A 96 -6.19 1.09 2.12
CA VAL A 96 -4.89 1.41 1.50
C VAL A 96 -3.84 1.72 2.58
N GLN A 97 -4.18 2.55 3.56
CA GLN A 97 -3.28 2.85 4.66
C GLN A 97 -2.90 1.59 5.43
N LYS A 98 -3.88 0.76 5.83
CA LYS A 98 -3.64 -0.40 6.70
C LYS A 98 -2.90 -1.52 6.01
N VAL A 99 -3.19 -1.83 4.75
CA VAL A 99 -2.41 -2.83 4.01
C VAL A 99 -0.96 -2.36 3.79
N THR A 100 -0.74 -1.05 3.62
CA THR A 100 0.61 -0.47 3.56
C THR A 100 1.35 -0.62 4.90
N GLU A 101 0.67 -0.34 6.02
CA GLU A 101 1.25 -0.49 7.36
C GLU A 101 1.66 -1.93 7.67
N ILE A 102 0.88 -2.92 7.21
CA ILE A 102 1.15 -4.35 7.37
C ILE A 102 2.32 -4.81 6.47
N GLY A 103 2.59 -4.09 5.39
CA GLY A 103 3.68 -4.43 4.47
C GLY A 103 3.20 -5.26 3.27
N VAL A 104 2.58 -4.61 2.31
CA VAL A 104 2.21 -5.14 1.00
C VAL A 104 3.22 -4.66 -0.04
N SER A 105 3.44 -5.42 -1.10
CA SER A 105 4.33 -5.02 -2.20
C SER A 105 3.60 -4.23 -3.29
N ASN A 106 2.32 -4.57 -3.55
CA ASN A 106 1.51 -3.92 -4.56
C ASN A 106 0.06 -3.78 -4.09
N ILE A 107 -0.55 -2.64 -4.34
CA ILE A 107 -1.97 -2.37 -4.08
C ILE A 107 -2.64 -2.08 -5.41
N SER A 108 -3.61 -2.90 -5.78
CA SER A 108 -4.38 -2.74 -7.00
C SER A 108 -5.85 -2.55 -6.71
N LEU A 109 -6.47 -1.62 -7.41
CA LEU A 109 -7.91 -1.41 -7.35
C LEU A 109 -8.57 -1.87 -8.64
N PHE A 110 -9.72 -2.50 -8.55
CA PHE A 110 -10.57 -2.76 -9.71
C PHE A 110 -11.95 -2.14 -9.52
N ARG A 111 -12.59 -1.80 -10.63
CA ARG A 111 -13.99 -1.35 -10.62
C ARG A 111 -14.90 -2.58 -10.64
N PRO A 112 -15.68 -2.84 -9.57
CA PRO A 112 -16.61 -3.97 -9.56
C PRO A 112 -17.80 -3.75 -10.48
N ASP A 113 -18.41 -4.85 -10.98
CA ASP A 113 -19.61 -4.78 -11.83
C ASP A 113 -20.76 -4.05 -11.12
N ASN A 114 -20.98 -4.37 -9.83
CA ASN A 114 -22.02 -3.80 -8.99
C ASN A 114 -21.52 -2.58 -8.22
N ILE A 115 -21.00 -1.57 -8.94
CA ILE A 115 -20.51 -0.35 -8.32
C ILE A 115 -21.65 0.65 -8.05
N ASP A 116 -21.62 1.30 -6.88
CA ASP A 116 -22.51 2.42 -6.56
C ASP A 116 -22.37 3.55 -7.60
N GLN A 117 -23.50 4.03 -8.13
CA GLN A 117 -23.55 5.10 -9.14
C GLN A 117 -22.83 6.38 -8.71
N SER A 118 -22.83 6.68 -7.39
CA SER A 118 -22.13 7.84 -6.82
C SER A 118 -20.61 7.73 -6.92
N ILE A 119 -20.09 6.51 -7.06
CA ILE A 119 -18.67 6.20 -7.16
C ILE A 119 -18.24 6.14 -8.63
N LYS A 120 -19.12 5.66 -9.52
CA LYS A 120 -18.84 5.41 -10.94
C LYS A 120 -18.34 6.63 -11.72
N LYS A 121 -18.76 7.85 -11.32
CA LYS A 121 -18.42 9.12 -12.00
C LYS A 121 -17.20 9.84 -11.42
N LYS A 122 -16.46 9.25 -10.46
CA LYS A 122 -15.37 9.94 -9.79
C LYS A 122 -14.09 9.95 -10.62
N ASP A 123 -13.36 11.04 -10.51
CA ASP A 123 -12.06 11.26 -11.15
C ASP A 123 -11.00 10.33 -10.52
N LEU A 124 -10.57 9.34 -11.28
CA LEU A 124 -9.58 8.35 -10.86
C LEU A 124 -8.19 8.97 -10.64
N SER A 125 -7.85 10.08 -11.32
CA SER A 125 -6.56 10.74 -11.15
C SER A 125 -6.39 11.27 -9.72
N LYS A 126 -7.43 11.91 -9.18
CA LYS A 126 -7.46 12.42 -7.80
C LYS A 126 -7.39 11.31 -6.76
N ILE A 127 -7.90 10.13 -7.10
CA ILE A 127 -7.82 8.98 -6.22
C ILE A 127 -6.41 8.43 -6.21
N ASN A 128 -5.79 8.31 -7.38
CA ASN A 128 -4.40 7.89 -7.51
C ASN A 128 -3.46 8.79 -6.70
N GLU A 129 -3.53 10.10 -6.90
CA GLU A 129 -2.72 11.08 -6.15
C GLU A 129 -2.91 10.95 -4.63
N LYS A 130 -4.17 10.84 -4.18
CA LYS A 130 -4.46 10.73 -2.75
C LYS A 130 -4.00 9.40 -2.16
N ALA A 131 -4.16 8.28 -2.89
CA ALA A 131 -3.69 6.97 -2.47
C ALA A 131 -2.16 6.95 -2.33
N LEU A 132 -1.42 7.45 -3.33
CA LEU A 132 0.04 7.56 -3.27
C LEU A 132 0.52 8.43 -2.08
N SER A 133 -0.20 9.51 -1.78
CA SER A 133 0.09 10.34 -0.60
C SER A 133 -0.09 9.56 0.70
N ILE A 134 -1.15 8.74 0.80
CA ILE A 134 -1.44 7.92 2.00
C ILE A 134 -0.40 6.81 2.14
N ILE A 135 -0.08 6.11 1.07
CA ILE A 135 0.94 5.05 1.03
C ILE A 135 2.29 5.60 1.50
N THR A 136 2.70 6.74 0.94
CA THR A 136 3.96 7.39 1.32
C THR A 136 3.98 7.76 2.80
N GLN A 137 2.91 8.37 3.32
CA GLN A 137 2.79 8.72 4.73
C GLN A 137 2.80 7.49 5.65
N ALA A 138 2.16 6.39 5.24
CA ALA A 138 2.21 5.13 5.97
C ALA A 138 3.64 4.57 6.02
N CYS A 139 4.41 4.64 4.92
CA CYS A 139 5.82 4.25 4.88
C CYS A 139 6.72 5.16 5.75
N GLU A 140 6.45 6.47 5.79
CA GLU A 140 7.12 7.39 6.71
C GLU A 140 6.91 6.99 8.16
N GLN A 141 5.73 6.47 8.50
CA GLN A 141 5.34 6.12 9.86
C GLN A 141 5.77 4.70 10.26
N ASN A 142 5.58 3.68 9.40
CA ASN A 142 5.84 2.27 9.73
C ASN A 142 7.33 1.89 9.66
N GLY A 143 8.16 2.66 8.94
CA GLY A 143 9.60 2.44 8.84
C GLY A 143 10.04 1.72 7.57
N SER A 144 9.14 1.40 6.63
CA SER A 144 9.51 0.81 5.35
C SER A 144 10.25 1.81 4.46
N ASN A 145 11.36 1.38 3.85
CA ASN A 145 12.05 2.14 2.81
C ASN A 145 11.50 1.81 1.40
N ILE A 146 10.61 0.83 1.31
CA ILE A 146 10.00 0.39 0.06
C ILE A 146 8.55 0.88 0.05
N VAL A 147 8.21 1.66 -0.96
CA VAL A 147 6.86 2.16 -1.19
C VAL A 147 6.13 1.19 -2.11
N PRO A 148 4.99 0.62 -1.69
CA PRO A 148 4.20 -0.26 -2.54
C PRO A 148 3.80 0.41 -3.86
N ASP A 149 3.81 -0.35 -4.95
CA ASP A 149 3.20 0.08 -6.20
C ASP A 149 1.69 0.22 -6.05
N PHE A 150 1.10 1.19 -6.76
CA PHE A 150 -0.34 1.43 -6.74
C PHE A 150 -0.89 1.55 -8.16
N GLN A 151 -1.92 0.76 -8.47
CA GLN A 151 -2.55 0.72 -9.80
C GLN A 151 -4.08 0.69 -9.70
N ILE A 152 -4.76 1.20 -10.73
CA ILE A 152 -6.22 1.18 -10.84
C ILE A 152 -6.61 0.57 -12.19
N TYR A 153 -7.47 -0.44 -12.15
CA TYR A 153 -7.94 -1.18 -13.32
C TYR A 153 -9.42 -0.90 -13.61
N GLU A 154 -9.79 -0.96 -14.88
CA GLU A 154 -11.15 -0.74 -15.37
C GLU A 154 -12.14 -1.79 -14.85
N ASN A 155 -11.70 -3.03 -14.65
CA ASN A 155 -12.51 -4.15 -14.19
C ASN A 155 -11.62 -5.23 -13.56
N LEU A 156 -12.24 -6.24 -12.95
CA LEU A 156 -11.54 -7.33 -12.31
C LEU A 156 -10.69 -8.16 -13.29
N SER A 157 -11.20 -8.45 -14.47
CA SER A 157 -10.49 -9.30 -15.44
C SER A 157 -9.21 -8.66 -15.98
N SER A 158 -9.15 -7.34 -16.09
CA SER A 158 -7.93 -6.63 -16.49
C SER A 158 -6.89 -6.50 -15.38
N ALA A 159 -7.27 -6.81 -14.14
CA ALA A 159 -6.42 -6.70 -12.95
C ALA A 159 -5.75 -8.01 -12.55
N ILE A 160 -6.23 -9.15 -13.06
CA ILE A 160 -5.67 -10.48 -12.75
C ILE A 160 -4.37 -10.68 -13.50
N ASP A 161 -3.34 -11.05 -12.75
CA ASP A 161 -2.05 -11.50 -13.26
C ASP A 161 -2.05 -13.04 -13.28
N HIS A 162 -2.10 -13.61 -14.48
CA HIS A 162 -2.18 -15.06 -14.68
C HIS A 162 -0.89 -15.80 -14.28
N ASP A 163 0.22 -15.08 -14.13
CA ASP A 163 1.51 -15.64 -13.71
C ASP A 163 1.69 -15.61 -12.17
N SER A 164 0.68 -15.12 -11.43
CA SER A 164 0.70 -15.00 -9.97
C SER A 164 -0.26 -16.00 -9.32
N PHE A 165 0.14 -16.63 -8.22
CA PHE A 165 -0.77 -17.42 -7.39
C PHE A 165 -1.84 -16.50 -6.80
N SER A 166 -3.08 -16.66 -7.26
CA SER A 166 -4.20 -15.78 -6.92
C SER A 166 -5.18 -16.48 -5.98
N ILE A 167 -5.49 -15.82 -4.87
CA ILE A 167 -6.48 -16.28 -3.89
C ILE A 167 -7.60 -15.25 -3.85
N PHE A 168 -8.83 -15.66 -4.14
CA PHE A 168 -9.97 -14.80 -3.87
C PHE A 168 -10.74 -15.24 -2.62
N PHE A 169 -11.31 -14.25 -1.94
CA PHE A 169 -12.00 -14.48 -0.68
C PHE A 169 -13.50 -14.38 -0.86
N ASP A 170 -14.20 -15.48 -0.55
CA ASP A 170 -15.64 -15.59 -0.66
C ASP A 170 -16.23 -16.22 0.60
N LEU A 171 -17.47 -15.81 0.95
CA LEU A 171 -18.19 -16.36 2.09
C LEU A 171 -18.56 -17.83 1.90
N ASP A 172 -18.84 -18.22 0.65
CA ASP A 172 -19.27 -19.58 0.28
C ASP A 172 -18.08 -20.53 0.09
N ALA A 173 -16.85 -20.06 0.30
CA ALA A 173 -15.65 -20.90 0.17
C ALA A 173 -15.60 -21.95 1.29
N THR A 174 -15.22 -23.16 0.92
CA THR A 174 -15.04 -24.29 1.85
C THR A 174 -13.59 -24.48 2.30
N ASN A 175 -12.63 -23.92 1.54
CA ASN A 175 -11.22 -23.99 1.86
C ASN A 175 -10.85 -22.96 2.94
N ASP A 176 -9.84 -23.27 3.72
CA ASP A 176 -9.23 -22.37 4.68
C ASP A 176 -7.74 -22.14 4.33
N PHE A 177 -7.08 -21.28 5.10
CA PHE A 177 -5.66 -20.97 4.89
C PHE A 177 -4.72 -22.16 5.08
N GLN A 178 -5.16 -23.23 5.72
CA GLN A 178 -4.35 -24.45 5.90
C GLN A 178 -4.28 -25.27 4.60
N SER A 179 -5.19 -25.04 3.67
CA SER A 179 -5.19 -25.68 2.34
C SER A 179 -4.09 -25.15 1.43
N ILE A 180 -3.55 -23.95 1.70
CA ILE A 180 -2.50 -23.32 0.88
C ILE A 180 -1.19 -24.10 1.04
N LYS A 181 -0.86 -24.88 0.01
CA LYS A 181 0.41 -25.60 -0.11
C LYS A 181 1.19 -25.02 -1.28
N ASN A 182 2.52 -24.96 -1.17
CA ASN A 182 3.42 -24.49 -2.21
C ASN A 182 3.22 -23.01 -2.57
N ILE A 183 3.55 -22.15 -1.62
CA ILE A 183 3.50 -20.71 -1.82
C ILE A 183 4.65 -20.29 -2.73
N GLU A 184 4.29 -19.72 -3.86
CA GLU A 184 5.20 -19.16 -4.87
C GLU A 184 5.76 -17.82 -4.45
N ASP A 185 6.67 -17.26 -5.24
CA ASP A 185 7.33 -15.97 -4.97
C ASP A 185 6.36 -14.76 -5.10
N SER A 186 5.16 -14.96 -5.65
CA SER A 186 4.15 -13.91 -5.82
C SER A 186 2.75 -14.43 -5.50
N ILE A 187 2.03 -13.71 -4.64
CA ILE A 187 0.66 -14.03 -4.23
C ILE A 187 -0.22 -12.81 -4.42
N THR A 188 -1.34 -12.97 -5.12
CA THR A 188 -2.38 -11.94 -5.24
C THR A 188 -3.59 -12.28 -4.39
N LEU A 189 -3.92 -11.42 -3.44
CA LEU A 189 -5.07 -11.54 -2.53
C LEU A 189 -6.21 -10.69 -3.07
N ILE A 190 -7.33 -11.31 -3.44
CA ILE A 190 -8.46 -10.65 -4.12
C ILE A 190 -9.67 -10.60 -3.19
N THR A 191 -10.15 -9.40 -2.87
CA THR A 191 -11.33 -9.20 -2.02
C THR A 191 -12.47 -8.55 -2.79
N GLY A 192 -13.72 -8.86 -2.42
CA GLY A 192 -14.92 -8.35 -3.07
C GLY A 192 -15.46 -7.05 -2.46
N PRO A 193 -16.40 -6.37 -3.17
CA PRO A 193 -17.11 -5.20 -2.65
C PRO A 193 -18.17 -5.58 -1.60
N GLU A 194 -18.81 -4.58 -1.00
CA GLU A 194 -19.86 -4.77 0.02
C GLU A 194 -21.04 -5.62 -0.49
N SER A 195 -21.32 -5.58 -1.79
CA SER A 195 -22.37 -6.40 -2.44
C SER A 195 -21.92 -7.83 -2.79
N GLY A 196 -20.65 -8.17 -2.51
CA GLY A 196 -20.00 -9.38 -3.01
C GLY A 196 -19.69 -9.30 -4.51
N PHE A 197 -18.98 -10.29 -5.02
CA PHE A 197 -18.70 -10.41 -6.46
C PHE A 197 -20.00 -10.65 -7.25
N SER A 198 -20.12 -10.05 -8.44
CA SER A 198 -21.17 -10.38 -9.37
C SER A 198 -21.06 -11.84 -9.81
N LYS A 199 -22.16 -12.40 -10.37
CA LYS A 199 -22.13 -13.76 -10.92
C LYS A 199 -21.02 -13.92 -11.97
N LYS A 200 -20.85 -12.93 -12.85
CA LYS A 200 -19.82 -12.91 -13.88
C LYS A 200 -18.41 -12.84 -13.28
N GLU A 201 -18.19 -11.98 -12.28
CA GLU A 201 -16.91 -11.87 -11.59
C GLU A 201 -16.57 -13.18 -10.87
N ARG A 202 -17.54 -13.80 -10.21
CA ARG A 202 -17.35 -15.08 -9.52
C ARG A 202 -17.03 -16.22 -10.49
N GLU A 203 -17.74 -16.32 -11.61
CA GLU A 203 -17.44 -17.31 -12.67
C GLU A 203 -16.03 -17.12 -13.22
N PHE A 204 -15.64 -15.88 -13.46
CA PHE A 204 -14.28 -15.54 -13.91
C PHE A 204 -13.22 -15.92 -12.87
N LEU A 205 -13.42 -15.58 -11.58
CA LEU A 205 -12.48 -15.94 -10.50
C LEU A 205 -12.35 -17.45 -10.33
N ASN A 206 -13.45 -18.19 -10.38
CA ASN A 206 -13.43 -19.66 -10.30
C ASN A 206 -12.65 -20.30 -11.47
N ALA A 207 -12.57 -19.62 -12.61
CA ALA A 207 -11.85 -20.12 -13.78
C ALA A 207 -10.37 -19.68 -13.80
N SER A 208 -10.02 -18.56 -13.15
CA SER A 208 -8.70 -17.91 -13.28
C SER A 208 -7.90 -17.85 -11.98
N ALA A 209 -8.54 -17.86 -10.81
CA ALA A 209 -7.83 -17.84 -9.54
C ALA A 209 -7.33 -19.24 -9.14
N SER A 210 -6.22 -19.28 -8.39
CA SER A 210 -5.60 -20.53 -7.95
C SER A 210 -6.36 -21.16 -6.79
N ASP A 211 -6.98 -20.37 -5.92
CA ASP A 211 -7.73 -20.85 -4.77
C ASP A 211 -8.87 -19.91 -4.37
N ASN A 212 -9.86 -20.47 -3.65
CA ASN A 212 -10.99 -19.75 -3.06
C ASN A 212 -11.05 -20.07 -1.57
N ILE A 213 -10.91 -19.05 -0.72
CA ILE A 213 -10.75 -19.22 0.72
C ILE A 213 -11.76 -18.38 1.49
N SER A 214 -12.27 -18.92 2.61
CA SER A 214 -13.09 -18.16 3.54
C SER A 214 -12.24 -17.44 4.59
N LEU A 215 -12.55 -16.16 4.85
CA LEU A 215 -11.98 -15.38 5.96
C LEU A 215 -12.69 -15.61 7.30
N GLY A 216 -13.54 -16.64 7.37
CA GLY A 216 -14.28 -17.03 8.57
C GLY A 216 -15.79 -16.86 8.39
N LYS A 217 -16.54 -17.15 9.46
CA LYS A 217 -18.02 -17.22 9.43
C LYS A 217 -18.71 -15.85 9.40
N ASN A 218 -18.00 -14.78 9.79
CA ASN A 218 -18.58 -13.44 9.84
C ASN A 218 -18.36 -12.70 8.52
N ILE A 219 -19.37 -11.95 8.09
CA ILE A 219 -19.24 -11.03 6.95
C ILE A 219 -18.34 -9.87 7.36
N LEU A 220 -17.19 -9.75 6.72
CA LEU A 220 -16.30 -8.61 6.90
C LEU A 220 -16.72 -7.46 5.99
N ARG A 221 -16.50 -6.23 6.45
CA ARG A 221 -16.62 -5.05 5.58
C ARG A 221 -15.56 -5.08 4.48
N ALA A 222 -15.85 -4.45 3.34
CA ALA A 222 -14.96 -4.45 2.18
C ALA A 222 -13.56 -3.85 2.47
N GLU A 223 -13.47 -2.89 3.39
CA GLU A 223 -12.19 -2.36 3.88
C GLU A 223 -11.49 -3.28 4.87
N THR A 224 -12.21 -4.14 5.59
CA THR A 224 -11.65 -5.06 6.60
C THR A 224 -11.09 -6.32 5.95
N ALA A 225 -11.73 -6.82 4.91
CA ALA A 225 -11.35 -8.07 4.24
C ALA A 225 -9.89 -8.08 3.75
N PRO A 226 -9.38 -7.07 3.00
CA PRO A 226 -8.00 -7.06 2.53
C PRO A 226 -6.98 -6.97 3.68
N ILE A 227 -7.31 -6.27 4.76
CA ILE A 227 -6.47 -6.17 5.96
C ILE A 227 -6.32 -7.54 6.62
N THR A 228 -7.46 -8.22 6.83
CA THR A 228 -7.50 -9.56 7.43
C THR A 228 -6.78 -10.58 6.55
N ALA A 229 -7.07 -10.60 5.25
CA ALA A 229 -6.44 -11.50 4.29
C ALA A 229 -4.91 -11.37 4.31
N LEU A 230 -4.40 -10.13 4.18
CA LEU A 230 -2.96 -9.86 4.20
C LEU A 230 -2.32 -10.27 5.53
N SER A 231 -2.97 -9.96 6.66
CA SER A 231 -2.43 -10.31 7.98
C SER A 231 -2.33 -11.82 8.19
N VAL A 232 -3.35 -12.56 7.79
CA VAL A 232 -3.36 -14.03 7.95
C VAL A 232 -2.32 -14.69 7.02
N ILE A 233 -2.24 -14.26 5.76
CA ILE A 233 -1.23 -14.77 4.84
C ILE A 233 0.18 -14.48 5.35
N LYS A 234 0.49 -13.26 5.77
CA LYS A 234 1.81 -12.91 6.31
C LYS A 234 2.14 -13.73 7.56
N SER A 235 1.16 -13.95 8.43
CA SER A 235 1.34 -14.81 9.61
C SER A 235 1.67 -16.26 9.23
N ASN A 236 0.94 -16.84 8.26
CA ASN A 236 1.18 -18.19 7.77
C ASN A 236 2.55 -18.34 7.10
N LEU A 237 3.05 -17.27 6.49
CA LEU A 237 4.37 -17.21 5.85
C LEU A 237 5.52 -16.90 6.81
N GLY A 238 5.22 -16.61 8.08
CA GLY A 238 6.23 -16.16 9.05
C GLY A 238 6.83 -14.79 8.73
N LEU A 239 6.04 -13.89 8.11
CA LEU A 239 6.43 -12.54 7.71
C LEU A 239 5.86 -11.43 8.63
N LEU A 240 5.19 -11.79 9.72
CA LEU A 240 4.72 -10.89 10.77
C LEU A 240 5.57 -11.00 12.01
#